data_4c1566399b56b5e152a816cab9dc527a
#
_entry.id   4c1566399b56b5e152a816cab9dc527a
#
_cell.length_a   1.000
_cell.length_b   1.000
_cell.length_c   1.000
_cell.angle_alpha   90.00
_cell.angle_beta   90.00
_cell.angle_gamma   90.00
#
_symmetry.space_group_name_H-M   'P 1'
#
loop_
_entity.id
_entity.type
_entity.pdbx_description
1 polymer ?
#
loop_
_entity_poly.entity_id
_entity_poly.type
_entity_poly.pdbx_seq_one_letter_code
_entity_poly.pdbx_strand_id
1 'polypeptide(L)'
;MGIFSIANQHIRFAVKLATAIVLALFVGFHFQLETPRWAVLTAAIVAAGPAFAAGAIRYRGFLRIIGTFIGCIAGLVIIIAMIRAPLLMILVCCIWAGFCTWISSLVRIENSYAWGLAGYTALIIVITIQPEPLLTPQFAVERCSEIVIGIVCAIMADLLFSPR
;
A
#
# COMPACT_ATOMS: atom_id res chain seq x y z
N MET A 1 19.98 -29.99 14.26
CA MET A 1 18.55 -29.63 14.51
C MET A 1 18.16 -28.23 13.99
N GLY A 2 19.08 -27.28 13.83
CA GLY A 2 18.76 -25.91 13.40
C GLY A 2 18.33 -25.73 11.93
N ILE A 3 18.92 -26.47 10.98
CA ILE A 3 18.70 -26.26 9.53
C ILE A 3 17.28 -26.63 9.10
N PHE A 4 16.72 -27.72 9.62
CA PHE A 4 15.34 -28.13 9.32
C PHE A 4 14.29 -27.17 9.91
N SER A 5 14.56 -26.58 11.06
CA SER A 5 13.68 -25.56 11.67
C SER A 5 13.66 -24.27 10.84
N ILE A 6 14.82 -23.83 10.36
CA ILE A 6 14.95 -22.63 9.52
C ILE A 6 14.27 -22.86 8.16
N ALA A 7 14.47 -24.01 7.53
CA ALA A 7 13.81 -24.35 6.27
C ALA A 7 12.27 -24.35 6.39
N ASN A 8 11.75 -24.90 7.50
CA ASN A 8 10.30 -24.93 7.75
C ASN A 8 9.69 -23.53 7.95
N GLN A 9 10.42 -22.61 8.58
CA GLN A 9 9.99 -21.22 8.74
C GLN A 9 9.92 -20.49 7.40
N HIS A 10 10.90 -20.66 6.53
CA HIS A 10 10.90 -20.07 5.19
C HIS A 10 9.78 -20.61 4.30
N ILE A 11 9.51 -21.92 4.36
CA ILE A 11 8.41 -22.55 3.63
C ILE A 11 7.06 -21.99 4.10
N ARG A 12 6.84 -21.90 5.41
CA ARG A 12 5.61 -21.32 5.99
C ARG A 12 5.42 -19.87 5.55
N PHE A 13 6.48 -19.09 5.56
CA PHE A 13 6.45 -17.70 5.09
C PHE A 13 6.09 -17.62 3.60
N ALA A 14 6.70 -18.44 2.75
CA ALA A 14 6.42 -18.49 1.32
C ALA A 14 4.97 -18.90 1.04
N VAL A 15 4.47 -19.92 1.72
CA VAL A 15 3.08 -20.39 1.59
C VAL A 15 2.10 -19.30 2.04
N LYS A 16 2.35 -18.65 3.17
CA LYS A 16 1.55 -17.53 3.66
C LYS A 16 1.49 -16.37 2.65
N LEU A 17 2.64 -15.98 2.10
CA LEU A 17 2.72 -14.93 1.10
C LEU A 17 1.95 -15.32 -0.17
N ALA A 18 2.16 -16.53 -0.68
CA ALA A 18 1.45 -17.05 -1.85
C ALA A 18 -0.08 -17.07 -1.61
N THR A 19 -0.53 -17.52 -0.43
CA THR A 19 -1.95 -17.53 -0.08
C THR A 19 -2.54 -16.12 -0.03
N ALA A 20 -1.83 -15.14 0.53
CA ALA A 20 -2.28 -13.75 0.55
C ALA A 20 -2.45 -13.18 -0.86
N ILE A 21 -1.52 -13.48 -1.77
CA ILE A 21 -1.57 -13.05 -3.17
C ILE A 21 -2.75 -13.71 -3.90
N VAL A 22 -2.92 -15.03 -3.76
CA VAL A 22 -4.02 -15.77 -4.42
C VAL A 22 -5.38 -15.29 -3.91
N LEU A 23 -5.53 -15.09 -2.61
CA LEU A 23 -6.75 -14.53 -2.03
C LEU A 23 -7.05 -13.12 -2.57
N ALA A 24 -6.05 -12.25 -2.64
CA ALA A 24 -6.22 -10.90 -3.17
C ALA A 24 -6.61 -10.91 -4.67
N LEU A 25 -6.05 -11.81 -5.47
CA LEU A 25 -6.44 -12.00 -6.87
C LEU A 25 -7.87 -12.51 -6.98
N PHE A 26 -8.22 -13.56 -6.23
CA PHE A 26 -9.56 -14.14 -6.24
C PHE A 26 -10.63 -13.10 -5.87
N VAL A 27 -10.41 -12.37 -4.78
CA VAL A 27 -11.31 -11.30 -4.35
C VAL A 27 -11.37 -10.17 -5.37
N GLY A 28 -10.21 -9.75 -5.91
CA GLY A 28 -10.13 -8.71 -6.93
C GLY A 28 -10.92 -9.04 -8.19
N PHE A 29 -10.83 -10.27 -8.69
CA PHE A 29 -11.60 -10.72 -9.85
C PHE A 29 -13.08 -10.94 -9.53
N HIS A 30 -13.40 -11.45 -8.33
CA HIS A 30 -14.78 -11.69 -7.93
C HIS A 30 -15.58 -10.38 -7.80
N PHE A 31 -14.97 -9.33 -7.27
CA PHE A 31 -15.58 -8.01 -7.14
C PHE A 31 -15.38 -7.13 -8.38
N GLN A 32 -14.79 -7.66 -9.45
CA GLN A 32 -14.54 -6.92 -10.71
C GLN A 32 -13.87 -5.57 -10.47
N LEU A 33 -12.82 -5.56 -9.61
CA LEU A 33 -12.06 -4.34 -9.37
C LEU A 33 -11.40 -3.87 -10.66
N GLU A 34 -11.42 -2.57 -10.92
CA GLU A 34 -10.81 -1.94 -12.11
C GLU A 34 -9.30 -2.25 -12.23
N THR A 35 -8.59 -2.24 -11.09
CA THR A 35 -7.15 -2.48 -11.07
C THR A 35 -6.72 -3.46 -9.95
N PRO A 36 -7.09 -4.77 -10.03
CA PRO A 36 -6.83 -5.76 -8.96
C PRO A 36 -5.34 -5.92 -8.62
N ARG A 37 -4.44 -5.50 -9.51
CA ARG A 37 -2.99 -5.46 -9.29
C ARG A 37 -2.58 -4.73 -8.01
N TRP A 38 -3.31 -3.70 -7.61
CA TRP A 38 -2.98 -2.93 -6.41
C TRP A 38 -3.38 -3.63 -5.12
N ALA A 39 -4.49 -4.37 -5.13
CA ALA A 39 -4.86 -5.24 -4.02
C ALA A 39 -3.80 -6.33 -3.82
N VAL A 40 -3.32 -6.94 -4.91
CA VAL A 40 -2.26 -7.96 -4.89
C VAL A 40 -0.94 -7.39 -4.37
N LEU A 41 -0.49 -6.25 -4.90
CA LEU A 41 0.72 -5.58 -4.43
C LEU A 41 0.62 -5.23 -2.94
N THR A 42 -0.55 -4.77 -2.50
CA THR A 42 -0.79 -4.46 -1.09
C THR A 42 -0.69 -5.70 -0.23
N ALA A 43 -1.36 -6.79 -0.62
CA ALA A 43 -1.31 -8.06 0.09
C ALA A 43 0.12 -8.58 0.19
N ALA A 44 0.88 -8.55 -0.92
CA ALA A 44 2.26 -8.98 -0.96
C ALA A 44 3.17 -8.15 -0.02
N ILE A 45 3.10 -6.82 -0.09
CA ILE A 45 3.94 -5.92 0.73
C ILE A 45 3.60 -6.02 2.21
N VAL A 46 2.32 -6.13 2.57
CA VAL A 46 1.87 -6.25 3.96
C VAL A 46 2.26 -7.63 4.51
N ALA A 47 2.05 -8.71 3.75
CA ALA A 47 2.39 -10.06 4.15
C ALA A 47 3.91 -10.32 4.18
N ALA A 48 4.71 -9.61 3.37
CA ALA A 48 6.17 -9.69 3.36
C ALA A 48 6.86 -9.00 4.55
N GLY A 49 6.09 -8.43 5.49
CA GLY A 49 6.61 -7.86 6.72
C GLY A 49 7.42 -8.86 7.57
N PRO A 50 8.20 -8.39 8.57
CA PRO A 50 9.00 -9.26 9.41
C PRO A 50 8.13 -10.36 10.01
N ALA A 51 8.45 -11.61 9.66
CA ALA A 51 7.62 -12.79 9.91
C ALA A 51 7.51 -13.17 11.42
N PHE A 52 8.28 -12.49 12.29
CA PHE A 52 8.52 -12.96 13.64
C PHE A 52 7.84 -12.15 14.75
N ALA A 53 7.20 -11.02 14.43
CA ALA A 53 6.50 -10.21 15.43
C ALA A 53 4.99 -10.40 15.29
N ALA A 54 4.36 -11.01 16.29
CA ALA A 54 2.92 -11.10 16.39
C ALA A 54 2.30 -9.68 16.33
N GLY A 55 1.40 -9.44 15.39
CA GLY A 55 0.76 -8.12 15.19
C GLY A 55 1.48 -7.16 14.24
N ALA A 56 2.72 -7.43 13.80
CA ALA A 56 3.45 -6.56 12.88
C ALA A 56 2.70 -6.36 11.54
N ILE A 57 2.00 -7.38 11.06
CA ILE A 57 1.21 -7.31 9.84
C ILE A 57 0.02 -6.37 10.01
N ARG A 58 -0.68 -6.45 11.15
CA ARG A 58 -1.83 -5.56 11.45
C ARG A 58 -1.37 -4.11 11.56
N TYR A 59 -0.26 -3.86 12.25
CA TYR A 59 0.29 -2.52 12.39
C TYR A 59 0.75 -1.95 11.06
N ARG A 60 1.43 -2.72 10.22
CA ARG A 60 1.80 -2.32 8.85
C ARG A 60 0.58 -2.06 7.98
N GLY A 61 -0.45 -2.90 8.07
CA GLY A 61 -1.72 -2.68 7.39
C GLY A 61 -2.35 -1.34 7.78
N PHE A 62 -2.38 -1.04 9.06
CA PHE A 62 -2.88 0.24 9.58
C PHE A 62 -2.08 1.44 9.08
N LEU A 63 -0.74 1.37 9.15
CA LEU A 63 0.13 2.42 8.61
C LEU A 63 -0.05 2.60 7.10
N ARG A 64 -0.33 1.51 6.38
CA ARG A 64 -0.62 1.56 4.95
C ARG A 64 -1.92 2.31 4.66
N ILE A 65 -2.97 2.08 5.43
CA ILE A 65 -4.24 2.82 5.29
C ILE A 65 -4.00 4.31 5.51
N ILE A 66 -3.36 4.67 6.61
CA ILE A 66 -3.09 6.09 6.95
C ILE A 66 -2.24 6.75 5.86
N GLY A 67 -1.13 6.15 5.48
CA GLY A 67 -0.23 6.73 4.48
C GLY A 67 -0.91 6.91 3.13
N THR A 68 -1.70 5.92 2.70
CA THR A 68 -2.47 6.02 1.44
C THR A 68 -3.51 7.14 1.52
N PHE A 69 -4.24 7.23 2.63
CA PHE A 69 -5.28 8.24 2.80
C PHE A 69 -4.69 9.66 2.76
N ILE A 70 -3.57 9.89 3.45
CA ILE A 70 -2.83 11.16 3.40
C ILE A 70 -2.36 11.45 1.97
N GLY A 71 -1.80 10.44 1.28
CA GLY A 71 -1.34 10.58 -0.11
C GLY A 71 -2.48 10.88 -1.09
N CYS A 72 -3.65 10.25 -0.92
CA CYS A 72 -4.84 10.52 -1.73
C CYS A 72 -5.32 11.95 -1.55
N ILE A 73 -5.44 12.43 -0.31
CA ILE A 73 -5.85 13.82 -0.03
C ILE A 73 -4.84 14.81 -0.63
N ALA A 74 -3.54 14.57 -0.42
CA ALA A 74 -2.51 15.45 -0.98
C ALA A 74 -2.54 15.47 -2.51
N GLY A 75 -2.66 14.31 -3.15
CA GLY A 75 -2.79 14.20 -4.61
C GLY A 75 -4.01 14.95 -5.15
N LEU A 76 -5.17 14.77 -4.51
CA LEU A 76 -6.40 15.51 -4.85
C LEU A 76 -6.21 17.02 -4.74
N VAL A 77 -5.67 17.50 -3.64
CA VAL A 77 -5.43 18.93 -3.40
C VAL A 77 -4.48 19.51 -4.46
N ILE A 78 -3.40 18.79 -4.79
CA ILE A 78 -2.44 19.22 -5.80
C ILE A 78 -3.10 19.33 -7.17
N ILE A 79 -3.91 18.35 -7.57
CA ILE A 79 -4.61 18.35 -8.86
C ILE A 79 -5.60 19.50 -8.94
N ILE A 80 -6.45 19.68 -7.92
CA ILE A 80 -7.44 20.76 -7.88
C ILE A 80 -6.77 22.14 -7.96
N ALA A 81 -5.67 22.32 -7.21
CA ALA A 81 -4.96 23.59 -7.17
C ALA A 81 -4.22 23.93 -8.47
N MET A 82 -3.69 22.91 -9.18
CA MET A 82 -2.73 23.10 -10.28
C MET A 82 -3.22 22.51 -11.62
N ILE A 83 -4.50 22.26 -11.78
CA ILE A 83 -5.10 21.64 -12.98
C ILE A 83 -4.74 22.35 -14.30
N ARG A 84 -4.50 23.66 -14.22
CA ARG A 84 -4.16 24.52 -15.40
C ARG A 84 -2.67 24.59 -15.71
N ALA A 85 -1.80 24.05 -14.84
CA ALA A 85 -0.36 24.17 -14.95
C ALA A 85 0.33 22.81 -14.68
N PRO A 86 0.35 21.89 -15.66
CA PRO A 86 0.81 20.51 -15.46
C PRO A 86 2.26 20.42 -15.03
N LEU A 87 3.16 21.28 -15.51
CA LEU A 87 4.55 21.30 -15.07
C LEU A 87 4.69 21.70 -13.59
N LEU A 88 3.92 22.72 -13.16
CA LEU A 88 3.90 23.16 -11.77
C LEU A 88 3.30 22.07 -10.86
N MET A 89 2.27 21.37 -11.34
CA MET A 89 1.65 20.25 -10.63
C MET A 89 2.66 19.13 -10.33
N ILE A 90 3.47 18.74 -11.32
CA ILE A 90 4.53 17.75 -11.13
C ILE A 90 5.57 18.25 -10.13
N LEU A 91 6.00 19.52 -10.25
CA LEU A 91 6.99 20.11 -9.35
C LEU A 91 6.49 20.12 -7.89
N VAL A 92 5.25 20.55 -7.64
CA VAL A 92 4.65 20.55 -6.31
C VAL A 92 4.52 19.12 -5.77
N CYS A 93 4.16 18.16 -6.62
CA CYS A 93 4.09 16.75 -6.22
C CYS A 93 5.47 16.18 -5.85
N CYS A 94 6.53 16.56 -6.57
CA CYS A 94 7.91 16.18 -6.23
C CYS A 94 8.36 16.81 -4.90
N ILE A 95 8.00 18.06 -4.64
CA ILE A 95 8.27 18.73 -3.34
C ILE A 95 7.53 17.99 -2.21
N TRP A 96 6.26 17.63 -2.41
CA TRP A 96 5.49 16.82 -1.46
C TRP A 96 6.16 15.48 -1.16
N ALA A 97 6.57 14.74 -2.20
CA ALA A 97 7.25 13.46 -2.04
C ALA A 97 8.59 13.62 -1.30
N GLY A 98 9.36 14.67 -1.61
CA GLY A 98 10.59 15.02 -0.92
C GLY A 98 10.36 15.33 0.56
N PHE A 99 9.32 16.11 0.87
CA PHE A 99 8.91 16.42 2.23
C PHE A 99 8.51 15.16 3.02
N CYS A 100 7.71 14.28 2.42
CA CYS A 100 7.34 13.01 3.02
C CYS A 100 8.58 12.12 3.28
N THR A 101 9.53 12.08 2.35
CA THR A 101 10.77 11.32 2.51
C THR A 101 11.63 11.92 3.63
N TRP A 102 11.70 13.23 3.72
CA TRP A 102 12.41 13.92 4.80
C TRP A 102 11.81 13.59 6.18
N ILE A 103 10.48 13.70 6.34
CA ILE A 103 9.81 13.30 7.60
C ILE A 103 10.06 11.81 7.88
N SER A 104 9.97 10.97 6.85
CA SER A 104 10.24 9.53 6.97
C SER A 104 11.62 9.24 7.58
N SER A 105 12.62 10.07 7.29
CA SER A 105 13.97 9.92 7.85
C SER A 105 14.09 10.36 9.32
N LEU A 106 13.19 11.22 9.80
CA LEU A 106 13.18 11.74 11.18
C LEU A 106 12.39 10.86 12.15
N VAL A 107 11.47 10.04 11.62
CA VAL A 107 10.56 9.22 12.43
C VAL A 107 11.14 7.82 12.60
N ARG A 108 10.69 7.09 13.66
CA ARG A 108 11.08 5.69 13.88
C ARG A 108 10.79 4.83 12.64
N ILE A 109 11.65 3.86 12.37
CA ILE A 109 11.62 2.98 11.19
C ILE A 109 10.22 2.39 10.93
N GLU A 110 9.48 2.06 11.98
CA GLU A 110 8.12 1.51 11.86
C GLU A 110 7.12 2.52 11.27
N ASN A 111 7.17 3.78 11.72
CA ASN A 111 6.27 4.85 11.27
C ASN A 111 6.73 5.51 9.97
N SER A 112 8.01 5.41 9.65
CA SER A 112 8.65 5.86 8.41
C SER A 112 7.91 5.34 7.17
N TYR A 113 7.40 4.12 7.25
CA TYR A 113 6.66 3.46 6.17
C TYR A 113 5.41 4.24 5.73
N ALA A 114 4.63 4.81 6.66
CA ALA A 114 3.42 5.56 6.32
C ALA A 114 3.73 6.84 5.54
N TRP A 115 4.79 7.56 5.90
CA TRP A 115 5.20 8.78 5.22
C TRP A 115 5.72 8.52 3.81
N GLY A 116 6.55 7.47 3.64
CA GLY A 116 6.97 7.04 2.31
C GLY A 116 5.79 6.69 1.41
N LEU A 117 4.78 6.00 1.97
CA LEU A 117 3.54 5.70 1.27
C LEU A 117 2.76 6.94 0.86
N ALA A 118 2.63 7.93 1.73
CA ALA A 118 1.93 9.18 1.45
C ALA A 118 2.58 9.93 0.27
N GLY A 119 3.91 9.95 0.22
CA GLY A 119 4.66 10.56 -0.88
C GLY A 119 4.39 9.89 -2.22
N TYR A 120 4.62 8.57 -2.32
CA TYR A 120 4.47 7.89 -3.61
C TYR A 120 3.01 7.72 -4.05
N THR A 121 2.04 7.65 -3.10
CA THR A 121 0.63 7.57 -3.47
C THR A 121 0.16 8.85 -4.15
N ALA A 122 0.55 10.01 -3.63
CA ALA A 122 0.27 11.29 -4.28
C ALA A 122 0.87 11.35 -5.70
N LEU A 123 2.13 10.91 -5.88
CA LEU A 123 2.77 10.81 -7.19
C LEU A 123 2.01 9.92 -8.15
N ILE A 124 1.60 8.73 -7.72
CA ILE A 124 0.84 7.81 -8.58
C ILE A 124 -0.47 8.44 -9.03
N ILE A 125 -1.22 9.06 -8.11
CA ILE A 125 -2.50 9.71 -8.44
C ILE A 125 -2.26 10.83 -9.46
N VAL A 126 -1.33 11.72 -9.20
CA VAL A 126 -1.03 12.86 -10.09
C VAL A 126 -0.59 12.38 -11.47
N ILE A 127 0.29 11.38 -11.58
CA ILE A 127 0.80 10.89 -12.86
C ILE A 127 -0.28 10.10 -13.64
N THR A 128 -1.08 9.29 -12.95
CA THR A 128 -2.07 8.42 -13.62
C THR A 128 -3.23 9.21 -14.18
N ILE A 129 -3.64 10.31 -13.55
CA ILE A 129 -4.85 11.05 -13.89
C ILE A 129 -4.58 12.26 -14.80
N GLN A 130 -3.32 12.54 -15.12
CA GLN A 130 -3.00 13.66 -16.03
C GLN A 130 -3.86 13.75 -17.30
N PRO A 131 -4.24 12.62 -17.97
CA PRO A 131 -5.10 12.71 -19.16
C PRO A 131 -6.54 13.16 -18.87
N GLU A 132 -7.09 12.80 -17.69
CA GLU A 132 -8.49 13.05 -17.34
C GLU A 132 -8.68 13.45 -15.86
N PRO A 133 -8.40 14.71 -15.50
CA PRO A 133 -8.39 15.16 -14.11
C PRO A 133 -9.75 15.10 -13.39
N LEU A 134 -10.85 15.04 -14.14
CA LEU A 134 -12.22 14.93 -13.58
C LEU A 134 -12.49 13.57 -12.92
N LEU A 135 -11.75 12.53 -13.28
CA LEU A 135 -11.87 11.18 -12.71
C LEU A 135 -11.08 11.00 -11.41
N THR A 136 -10.38 12.04 -10.94
CA THR A 136 -9.53 11.96 -9.74
C THR A 136 -10.23 11.45 -8.48
N PRO A 137 -11.44 11.93 -8.11
CA PRO A 137 -12.10 11.44 -6.90
C PRO A 137 -12.45 9.96 -6.97
N GLN A 138 -12.95 9.50 -8.14
CA GLN A 138 -13.28 8.09 -8.36
C GLN A 138 -12.04 7.22 -8.24
N PHE A 139 -10.95 7.58 -8.90
CA PHE A 139 -9.68 6.84 -8.84
C PHE A 139 -9.10 6.78 -7.41
N ALA A 140 -9.21 7.86 -6.63
CA ALA A 140 -8.77 7.87 -5.25
C ALA A 140 -9.58 6.90 -4.37
N VAL A 141 -10.91 6.83 -4.57
CA VAL A 141 -11.79 5.88 -3.86
C VAL A 141 -11.48 4.45 -4.26
N GLU A 142 -11.31 4.15 -5.54
CA GLU A 142 -10.93 2.83 -6.05
C GLU A 142 -9.60 2.39 -5.45
N ARG A 143 -8.61 3.28 -5.41
CA ARG A 143 -7.31 3.04 -4.78
C ARG A 143 -7.44 2.66 -3.30
N CYS A 144 -8.23 3.42 -2.53
CA CYS A 144 -8.45 3.13 -1.13
C CYS A 144 -9.13 1.78 -0.91
N SER A 145 -10.14 1.45 -1.71
CA SER A 145 -10.86 0.17 -1.62
C SER A 145 -9.95 -1.04 -1.93
N GLU A 146 -9.15 -0.97 -2.98
CA GLU A 146 -8.20 -2.01 -3.37
C GLU A 146 -7.13 -2.26 -2.30
N ILE A 147 -6.64 -1.20 -1.68
CA ILE A 147 -5.65 -1.30 -0.60
C ILE A 147 -6.27 -1.94 0.64
N VAL A 148 -7.50 -1.56 1.01
CA VAL A 148 -8.22 -2.18 2.14
C VAL A 148 -8.43 -3.67 1.89
N ILE A 149 -8.88 -4.05 0.70
CA ILE A 149 -9.05 -5.46 0.31
C ILE A 149 -7.72 -6.22 0.42
N GLY A 150 -6.63 -5.66 -0.12
CA GLY A 150 -5.31 -6.27 -0.03
C GLY A 150 -4.83 -6.47 1.41
N ILE A 151 -5.09 -5.50 2.30
CA ILE A 151 -4.76 -5.61 3.73
C ILE A 151 -5.60 -6.70 4.40
N VAL A 152 -6.91 -6.76 4.13
CA VAL A 152 -7.79 -7.80 4.68
C VAL A 152 -7.31 -9.18 4.25
N CYS A 153 -6.98 -9.39 2.97
CA CYS A 153 -6.44 -10.64 2.47
C CYS A 153 -5.11 -11.03 3.16
N ALA A 154 -4.21 -10.06 3.39
CA ALA A 154 -2.96 -10.29 4.10
C ALA A 154 -3.18 -10.70 5.56
N ILE A 155 -4.12 -10.05 6.26
CA ILE A 155 -4.48 -10.38 7.65
C ILE A 155 -5.15 -11.76 7.71
N MET A 156 -6.03 -12.09 6.79
CA MET A 156 -6.66 -13.42 6.70
C MET A 156 -5.62 -14.52 6.51
N ALA A 157 -4.67 -14.33 5.58
CA ALA A 157 -3.58 -15.26 5.39
C ALA A 157 -2.70 -15.39 6.65
N ASP A 158 -2.45 -14.29 7.37
CA ASP A 158 -1.71 -14.32 8.62
C ASP A 158 -2.42 -15.13 9.70
N LEU A 159 -3.73 -14.94 9.84
CA LEU A 159 -4.54 -15.69 10.82
C LEU A 159 -4.59 -17.20 10.53
N LEU A 160 -4.58 -17.59 9.24
CA LEU A 160 -4.59 -19.00 8.83
C LEU A 160 -3.25 -19.70 9.13
N PHE A 161 -2.13 -18.99 9.00
CA PHE A 161 -0.78 -19.56 9.13
C PHE A 161 -0.04 -19.16 10.41
N SER A 162 -0.64 -18.29 11.27
CA SER A 162 -0.06 -17.93 12.56
C SER A 162 -0.16 -19.12 13.52
N PRO A 163 0.93 -19.57 14.16
CA PRO A 163 0.84 -20.54 15.24
C PRO A 163 0.10 -19.90 16.42
N ARG A 164 -0.88 -20.62 16.94
CA ARG A 164 -1.50 -20.33 18.24
C ARG A 164 -0.53 -20.63 19.36
#